data_23efaf2e8f0255d6b659964e4f828735
#
_entry.id   23efaf2e8f0255d6b659964e4f828735
#
_cell.length_a   1.000
_cell.length_b   1.000
_cell.length_c   1.000
_cell.angle_alpha   90.00
_cell.angle_beta   90.00
_cell.angle_gamma   90.00
#
_symmetry.space_group_name_H-M   'P 1'
#
loop_
_entity.id
_entity.type
_entity.pdbx_description
1 polymer ?
#
loop_
_entity_poly.entity_id
_entity_poly.type
_entity_poly.pdbx_seq_one_letter_code
_entity_poly.pdbx_strand_id
1 'polypeptide(L)'
;MNAEYKKRTGDFLFEYAGGLVAQTYMLADALERAASTDPQKVREALSALDVSSGFAAMAPGGKVKFGPDGKNVYAHPVGVQWQHGDLATVFPKDEARAALMKS
;
A
#
# COMPACT_ATOMS: atom_id res chain seq x y z
N MET A 1 -12.59 -0.86 1.20
CA MET A 1 -12.04 -1.74 2.27
C MET A 1 -12.33 -1.18 3.67
N ASN A 2 -11.90 0.01 4.03
CA ASN A 2 -12.13 0.57 5.37
C ASN A 2 -13.63 0.71 5.74
N ALA A 3 -14.47 1.16 4.82
CA ALA A 3 -15.92 1.31 5.07
C ALA A 3 -16.59 -0.02 5.42
N GLU A 4 -16.24 -1.11 4.74
CA GLU A 4 -16.77 -2.44 5.02
C GLU A 4 -16.23 -3.01 6.33
N TYR A 5 -14.96 -2.77 6.62
CA TYR A 5 -14.35 -3.15 7.89
C TYR A 5 -15.03 -2.44 9.06
N LYS A 6 -15.20 -1.11 8.98
CA LYS A 6 -15.88 -0.31 10.00
C LYS A 6 -17.33 -0.75 10.22
N LYS A 7 -18.04 -1.13 9.15
CA LYS A 7 -19.41 -1.67 9.23
C LYS A 7 -19.47 -2.99 10.00
N ARG A 8 -18.48 -3.85 9.86
CA ARG A 8 -18.44 -5.18 10.52
C ARG A 8 -17.93 -5.15 11.94
N THR A 9 -16.97 -4.28 12.23
CA THR A 9 -16.24 -4.29 13.51
C THR A 9 -16.57 -3.12 14.41
N GLY A 10 -17.12 -2.03 13.87
CA GLY A 10 -17.30 -0.76 14.56
C GLY A 10 -16.03 0.09 14.62
N ASP A 11 -14.91 -0.42 14.11
CA ASP A 11 -13.59 0.18 14.20
C ASP A 11 -13.04 0.52 12.80
N PHE A 12 -11.93 1.26 12.71
CA PHE A 12 -11.28 1.58 11.45
C PHE A 12 -10.15 0.59 11.15
N LEU A 13 -9.91 0.37 9.85
CA LEU A 13 -8.84 -0.49 9.37
C LEU A 13 -7.50 0.22 9.56
N PHE A 14 -6.62 -0.39 10.34
CA PHE A 14 -5.27 0.14 10.52
C PHE A 14 -4.48 0.15 9.21
N GLU A 15 -3.63 1.15 9.06
CA GLU A 15 -2.70 1.33 7.96
C GLU A 15 -1.91 0.05 7.62
N TYR A 16 -1.38 -0.62 8.64
CA TYR A 16 -0.64 -1.88 8.47
C TYR A 16 -1.45 -3.01 7.82
N ALA A 17 -2.75 -3.08 8.08
CA ALA A 17 -3.60 -4.13 7.51
C ALA A 17 -3.70 -3.99 5.98
N GLY A 18 -3.82 -2.76 5.46
CA GLY A 18 -3.79 -2.50 4.02
C GLY A 18 -2.48 -2.94 3.38
N GLY A 19 -1.36 -2.61 4.03
CA GLY A 19 -0.02 -3.03 3.61
C GLY A 19 0.15 -4.54 3.58
N LEU A 20 -0.32 -5.25 4.61
CA LEU A 20 -0.24 -6.72 4.67
C LEU A 20 -1.05 -7.39 3.54
N VAL A 21 -2.24 -6.87 3.24
CA VAL A 21 -3.05 -7.37 2.12
C VAL A 21 -2.31 -7.17 0.79
N ALA A 22 -1.76 -5.97 0.55
CA ALA A 22 -0.98 -5.70 -0.66
C ALA A 22 0.24 -6.61 -0.78
N GLN A 23 0.97 -6.83 0.32
CA GLN A 23 2.14 -7.73 0.36
C GLN A 23 1.77 -9.19 0.06
N THR A 24 0.64 -9.67 0.57
CA THR A 24 0.16 -11.02 0.31
C THR A 24 -0.14 -11.23 -1.17
N TYR A 25 -0.85 -10.31 -1.81
CA TYR A 25 -1.12 -10.37 -3.24
C TYR A 25 0.15 -10.21 -4.09
N MET A 26 1.08 -9.37 -3.65
CA MET A 26 2.38 -9.18 -4.29
C MET A 26 3.20 -10.48 -4.29
N LEU A 27 3.21 -11.20 -3.16
CA LEU A 27 3.88 -12.49 -3.06
C LEU A 27 3.21 -13.55 -3.95
N ALA A 28 1.87 -13.58 -3.98
CA ALA A 28 1.13 -14.49 -4.85
C ALA A 28 1.47 -14.25 -6.34
N ASP A 29 1.45 -12.97 -6.79
CA ASP A 29 1.82 -12.59 -8.16
C ASP A 29 3.27 -12.97 -8.49
N ALA A 30 4.19 -12.78 -7.54
CA ALA A 30 5.59 -13.16 -7.72
C ALA A 30 5.78 -14.68 -7.84
N LEU A 31 5.06 -15.49 -7.05
CA LEU A 31 5.07 -16.93 -7.14
C LEU A 31 4.54 -17.43 -8.49
N GLU A 32 3.44 -16.84 -8.97
CA GLU A 32 2.88 -17.15 -10.28
C GLU A 32 3.88 -16.84 -11.41
N ARG A 33 4.50 -15.66 -11.38
CA ARG A 33 5.51 -15.25 -12.36
C ARG A 33 6.77 -16.10 -12.31
N ALA A 34 7.22 -16.46 -11.12
CA ALA A 34 8.37 -17.33 -10.93
C ALA A 34 8.11 -18.78 -11.38
N ALA A 35 6.83 -19.20 -11.41
CA ALA A 35 6.38 -20.58 -11.59
C ALA A 35 7.19 -21.58 -10.71
N SER A 36 7.56 -21.14 -9.49
CA SER A 36 8.47 -21.85 -8.60
C SER A 36 8.36 -21.31 -7.18
N THR A 37 8.64 -22.17 -6.20
CA THR A 37 8.82 -21.80 -4.79
C THR A 37 10.30 -21.62 -4.42
N ASP A 38 11.21 -21.75 -5.39
CA ASP A 38 12.63 -21.49 -5.18
C ASP A 38 12.83 -20.00 -4.76
N PRO A 39 13.49 -19.75 -3.61
CA PRO A 39 13.61 -18.37 -3.09
C PRO A 39 14.30 -17.40 -4.04
N GLN A 40 15.29 -17.89 -4.81
CA GLN A 40 16.01 -17.04 -5.75
C GLN A 40 15.12 -16.61 -6.92
N LYS A 41 14.35 -17.55 -7.48
CA LYS A 41 13.41 -17.27 -8.57
C LYS A 41 12.28 -16.33 -8.12
N VAL A 42 11.76 -16.52 -6.90
CA VAL A 42 10.73 -15.63 -6.32
C VAL A 42 11.30 -14.23 -6.12
N ARG A 43 12.54 -14.11 -5.61
CA ARG A 43 13.22 -12.82 -5.45
C ARG A 43 13.40 -12.10 -6.80
N GLU A 44 13.80 -12.83 -7.84
CA GLU A 44 13.94 -12.27 -9.18
C GLU A 44 12.60 -11.78 -9.73
N ALA A 45 11.53 -12.55 -9.54
CA ALA A 45 10.18 -12.16 -9.93
C ALA A 45 9.70 -10.91 -9.18
N LEU A 46 9.96 -10.82 -7.86
CA LEU A 46 9.66 -9.61 -7.05
C LEU A 46 10.44 -8.40 -7.56
N SER A 47 11.73 -8.56 -7.85
CA SER A 47 12.57 -7.47 -8.35
C SER A 47 12.13 -6.95 -9.72
N ALA A 48 11.47 -7.78 -10.52
CA ALA A 48 10.96 -7.43 -11.84
C ALA A 48 9.52 -6.86 -11.81
N LEU A 49 8.89 -6.74 -10.64
CA LEU A 49 7.54 -6.19 -10.53
C LEU A 49 7.49 -4.72 -10.97
N ASP A 50 6.51 -4.42 -11.82
CA ASP A 50 6.11 -3.07 -12.19
C ASP A 50 4.58 -3.06 -12.34
N VAL A 51 3.88 -2.77 -11.25
CA VAL A 51 2.42 -2.90 -11.16
C VAL A 51 1.80 -1.58 -10.71
N SER A 52 0.80 -1.11 -11.46
CA SER A 52 0.11 0.16 -11.22
C SER A 52 -1.41 0.01 -11.01
N SER A 53 -1.89 -1.23 -10.83
CA SER A 53 -3.32 -1.51 -10.64
C SER A 53 -3.54 -2.68 -9.68
N GLY A 54 -4.78 -3.02 -9.41
CA GLY A 54 -5.12 -4.11 -8.51
C GLY A 54 -4.58 -3.89 -7.09
N PHE A 55 -3.82 -4.84 -6.56
CA PHE A 55 -3.24 -4.75 -5.22
C PHE A 55 -2.28 -3.57 -5.03
N ALA A 56 -1.65 -3.10 -6.10
CA ALA A 56 -0.74 -1.96 -6.06
C ALA A 56 -1.42 -0.66 -5.60
N ALA A 57 -2.72 -0.54 -5.80
CA ALA A 57 -3.50 0.61 -5.30
C ALA A 57 -3.53 0.71 -3.76
N MET A 58 -3.24 -0.39 -3.04
CA MET A 58 -3.14 -0.43 -1.58
C MET A 58 -1.71 -0.20 -1.07
N ALA A 59 -0.72 -0.19 -1.96
CA ALA A 59 0.65 0.12 -1.61
C ALA A 59 0.87 1.63 -1.50
N PRO A 60 1.84 2.09 -0.68
CA PRO A 60 2.25 3.49 -0.65
C PRO A 60 2.58 4.01 -2.07
N GLY A 61 1.99 5.14 -2.45
CA GLY A 61 2.13 5.69 -3.81
C GLY A 61 1.27 5.03 -4.88
N GLY A 62 0.41 4.05 -4.51
CA GLY A 62 -0.54 3.40 -5.43
C GLY A 62 0.08 2.54 -6.54
N LYS A 63 1.39 2.35 -6.50
CA LYS A 63 2.18 1.59 -7.49
C LYS A 63 3.28 0.80 -6.80
N VAL A 64 3.70 -0.29 -7.43
CA VAL A 64 4.80 -1.13 -6.93
C VAL A 64 5.82 -1.34 -8.03
N LYS A 65 7.05 -0.91 -7.78
CA LYS A 65 8.24 -1.20 -8.56
C LYS A 65 9.45 -1.14 -7.65
N PHE A 66 10.24 -2.19 -7.63
CA PHE A 66 11.43 -2.23 -6.79
C PHE A 66 12.65 -1.70 -7.51
N GLY A 67 13.36 -0.81 -6.85
CA GLY A 67 14.69 -0.34 -7.27
C GLY A 67 15.79 -1.36 -6.94
N PRO A 68 17.03 -1.09 -7.35
CA PRO A 68 18.17 -1.97 -7.09
C PRO A 68 18.48 -2.12 -5.59
N ASP A 69 18.02 -1.20 -4.76
CA ASP A 69 18.12 -1.23 -3.29
C ASP A 69 16.97 -2.02 -2.62
N GLY A 70 16.06 -2.59 -3.42
CA GLY A 70 14.91 -3.35 -2.94
C GLY A 70 13.76 -2.50 -2.39
N LYS A 71 13.81 -1.18 -2.52
CA LYS A 71 12.72 -0.29 -2.10
C LYS A 71 11.72 -0.06 -3.23
N ASN A 72 10.44 0.10 -2.87
CA ASN A 72 9.45 0.56 -3.82
C ASN A 72 9.73 2.03 -4.18
N VAL A 73 10.09 2.28 -5.45
CA VAL A 73 10.48 3.63 -5.94
C VAL A 73 9.33 4.65 -5.92
N TYR A 74 8.11 4.19 -5.79
CA TYR A 74 6.92 5.05 -5.68
C TYR A 74 6.47 5.29 -4.24
N ALA A 75 7.03 4.56 -3.28
CA ALA A 75 6.65 4.74 -1.88
C ALA A 75 7.18 6.07 -1.34
N HIS A 76 6.28 6.82 -0.76
CA HIS A 76 6.60 8.07 -0.07
C HIS A 76 5.71 8.23 1.17
N PRO A 77 6.17 8.95 2.19
CA PRO A 77 5.36 9.19 3.37
C PRO A 77 4.21 10.15 3.07
N VAL A 78 3.10 9.96 3.75
CA VAL A 78 1.96 10.90 3.76
C VAL A 78 1.79 11.48 5.15
N GLY A 79 1.38 12.74 5.22
CA GLY A 79 0.97 13.39 6.47
C GLY A 79 -0.50 13.17 6.71
N VAL A 80 -0.86 12.74 7.91
CA VAL A 80 -2.25 12.55 8.31
C VAL A 80 -2.57 13.37 9.55
N GLN A 81 -3.84 13.76 9.70
CA GLN A 81 -4.32 14.51 10.85
C GLN A 81 -5.68 13.97 11.30
N TRP A 82 -5.86 13.86 12.61
CA TRP A 82 -7.18 13.58 13.17
C TRP A 82 -8.10 14.80 12.97
N GLN A 83 -9.21 14.60 12.26
CA GLN A 83 -10.21 15.62 12.01
C GLN A 83 -11.61 15.03 12.20
N HIS A 84 -12.41 15.63 13.06
CA HIS A 84 -13.79 15.23 13.32
C HIS A 84 -13.97 13.74 13.69
N GLY A 85 -12.97 13.15 14.37
CA GLY A 85 -13.00 11.74 14.77
C GLY A 85 -12.54 10.73 13.73
N ASP A 86 -12.11 11.19 12.54
CA ASP A 86 -11.54 10.36 11.48
C ASP A 86 -10.11 10.82 11.13
N LEU A 87 -9.31 9.90 10.59
CA LEU A 87 -7.97 10.18 10.13
C LEU A 87 -8.00 10.63 8.66
N ALA A 88 -7.60 11.87 8.42
CA ALA A 88 -7.56 12.46 7.08
C ALA A 88 -6.13 12.66 6.58
N THR A 89 -5.84 12.29 5.33
CA THR A 89 -4.58 12.64 4.66
C THR A 89 -4.60 14.14 4.34
N VAL A 90 -3.58 14.86 4.78
CA VAL A 90 -3.44 16.32 4.61
C VAL A 90 -2.20 16.71 3.82
N PHE A 91 -1.28 15.78 3.59
CA PHE A 91 -0.05 15.98 2.82
C PHE A 91 0.39 14.68 2.12
N PRO A 92 0.97 14.71 0.90
CA PRO A 92 1.17 15.89 0.06
C PRO A 92 -0.16 16.44 -0.49
N LYS A 93 -0.14 17.68 -1.03
CA LYS A 93 -1.35 18.41 -1.40
C LYS A 93 -2.18 17.74 -2.50
N ASP A 94 -1.52 17.07 -3.42
CA ASP A 94 -2.13 16.32 -4.53
C ASP A 94 -2.80 15.00 -4.10
N GLU A 95 -2.43 14.49 -2.93
CA GLU A 95 -3.04 13.31 -2.31
C GLU A 95 -3.93 13.64 -1.12
N ALA A 96 -3.96 14.91 -0.72
CA ALA A 96 -4.72 15.36 0.43
C ALA A 96 -6.23 15.16 0.23
N ARG A 97 -6.89 14.57 1.21
CA ARG A 97 -8.35 14.39 1.28
C ARG A 97 -9.04 15.46 2.10
N ALA A 98 -8.28 16.22 2.87
CA ALA A 98 -8.74 17.36 3.65
C ALA A 98 -7.63 18.41 3.76
N ALA A 99 -8.03 19.66 4.00
CA ALA A 99 -7.10 20.73 4.32
C ALA A 99 -6.51 20.52 5.72
N LEU A 100 -5.26 20.94 5.92
CA LEU A 100 -4.66 20.96 7.25
C LEU A 100 -5.45 21.92 8.15
N MET A 101 -5.98 21.41 9.25
CA MET A 101 -6.61 22.23 10.28
C MET A 101 -5.52 22.83 11.16
N LYS A 102 -5.56 24.17 11.28
CA LYS A 102 -4.74 24.89 12.26
C LYS A 102 -5.41 24.82 13.62
N SER A 103 -4.63 24.61 14.65
CA SER A 103 -5.04 24.76 16.05
C SER A 103 -5.33 26.22 16.39
#